data_24351cfd5641b418626cb423204f7261
#
_entry.id   24351cfd5641b418626cb423204f7261
#
_cell.length_a   1.000
_cell.length_b   1.000
_cell.length_c   1.000
_cell.angle_alpha   90.00
_cell.angle_beta   90.00
_cell.angle_gamma   90.00
#
_symmetry.space_group_name_H-M   'P 1'
#
loop_
_entity.id
_entity.type
_entity.pdbx_description
1 polymer ?
#
loop_
_entity_poly.entity_id
_entity_poly.type
_entity_poly.pdbx_seq_one_letter_code
_entity_poly.pdbx_strand_id
1 'polypeptide(L)'
;FLGMGDDCRLLLQTFDEYLADFRKRVGKDRAYSSYDNYRKRRNRLASFLEYEYRVKDIPFKELKRDFIEKFVVYLSSVQGMRSGTIHSTIKKLKLMTYTAYKNGWIAVDPFAGFYVKAEYAERRYLSASELQAVMDVRLPNYRTGINRDAFVFCAFTGLSHADVVKLTHADIHTDDNGERWII
;
A
#
# COMPACT_ATOMS: atom_id res chain seq x y z
N PHE A 1 -42.32 -7.58 -2.63
CA PHE A 1 -42.25 -6.20 -2.16
C PHE A 1 -41.50 -6.19 -0.84
N LEU A 2 -40.17 -6.22 -0.88
CA LEU A 2 -39.31 -5.93 0.26
C LEU A 2 -39.01 -4.44 0.20
N GLY A 3 -39.43 -3.73 1.26
CA GLY A 3 -39.31 -2.29 1.38
C GLY A 3 -37.89 -1.81 1.09
N MET A 4 -37.81 -0.91 0.14
CA MET A 4 -36.61 -0.07 -0.06
C MET A 4 -36.56 0.88 1.15
N GLY A 5 -36.02 0.39 2.27
CA GLY A 5 -35.47 1.27 3.29
C GLY A 5 -34.37 2.09 2.60
N ASP A 6 -34.42 3.38 2.78
CA ASP A 6 -33.44 4.34 2.26
C ASP A 6 -32.09 4.14 3.03
N ASP A 7 -31.46 3.00 2.78
CA ASP A 7 -30.19 2.60 3.36
C ASP A 7 -29.11 3.45 2.70
N CYS A 8 -28.98 4.67 3.21
CA CYS A 8 -28.00 5.62 2.75
C CYS A 8 -26.60 5.15 3.15
N ARG A 9 -26.02 4.23 2.35
CA ARG A 9 -24.69 3.67 2.59
C ARG A 9 -23.65 4.77 2.60
N LEU A 10 -22.85 4.79 3.68
CA LEU A 10 -21.81 5.78 3.91
C LEU A 10 -20.44 5.26 3.45
N LEU A 11 -19.59 6.15 2.96
CA LEU A 11 -18.31 5.81 2.37
C LEU A 11 -17.31 5.24 3.39
N LEU A 12 -17.10 5.91 4.52
CA LEU A 12 -16.15 5.44 5.53
C LEU A 12 -16.67 4.22 6.28
N GLN A 13 -17.97 4.16 6.56
CA GLN A 13 -18.60 2.98 7.15
C GLN A 13 -18.34 1.74 6.29
N THR A 14 -18.58 1.83 4.98
CA THR A 14 -18.31 0.73 4.04
C THR A 14 -16.82 0.38 3.99
N PHE A 15 -15.96 1.38 4.08
CA PHE A 15 -14.51 1.13 4.15
C PHE A 15 -14.12 0.41 5.44
N ASP A 16 -14.76 0.75 6.56
CA ASP A 16 -14.54 0.08 7.85
C ASP A 16 -15.05 -1.37 7.85
N GLU A 17 -16.19 -1.65 7.23
CA GLU A 17 -16.71 -3.00 6.99
C GLU A 17 -15.69 -3.82 6.15
N TYR A 18 -15.19 -3.25 5.06
CA TYR A 18 -14.15 -3.87 4.26
C TYR A 18 -12.87 -4.16 5.05
N LEU A 19 -12.42 -3.22 5.90
CA LEU A 19 -11.25 -3.40 6.77
C LEU A 19 -11.47 -4.50 7.81
N ALA A 20 -12.67 -4.60 8.38
CA ALA A 20 -13.02 -5.64 9.35
C ALA A 20 -12.92 -7.04 8.71
N ASP A 21 -13.44 -7.19 7.49
CA ASP A 21 -13.36 -8.46 6.75
C ASP A 21 -11.94 -8.78 6.29
N PHE A 22 -11.20 -7.75 5.84
CA PHE A 22 -9.80 -7.92 5.49
C PHE A 22 -8.96 -8.40 6.68
N ARG A 23 -9.24 -7.85 7.89
CA ARG A 23 -8.52 -8.21 9.12
C ARG A 23 -8.69 -9.69 9.51
N LYS A 24 -9.87 -10.28 9.28
CA LYS A 24 -10.14 -11.71 9.51
C LYS A 24 -9.25 -12.63 8.67
N ARG A 25 -8.73 -12.12 7.55
CA ARG A 25 -7.90 -12.83 6.58
C ARG A 25 -6.39 -12.61 6.79
N VAL A 26 -6.00 -11.66 7.66
CA VAL A 26 -4.59 -11.41 7.99
C VAL A 26 -3.97 -12.63 8.65
N GLY A 27 -2.79 -13.04 8.17
CA GLY A 27 -2.09 -14.25 8.63
C GLY A 27 -2.54 -15.53 7.95
N LYS A 28 -3.60 -15.49 7.11
CA LYS A 28 -4.03 -16.61 6.27
C LYS A 28 -3.57 -16.38 4.83
N ASP A 29 -4.29 -15.55 4.09
CA ASP A 29 -4.04 -15.22 2.69
C ASP A 29 -3.73 -13.72 2.48
N ARG A 30 -3.65 -12.93 3.55
CA ARG A 30 -3.38 -11.48 3.53
C ARG A 30 -2.28 -11.11 4.52
N ALA A 31 -1.35 -10.25 4.05
CA ALA A 31 -0.32 -9.70 4.90
C ALA A 31 -0.85 -8.53 5.76
N TYR A 32 -0.36 -8.43 7.00
CA TYR A 32 -0.68 -7.31 7.90
C TYR A 32 -0.30 -5.96 7.30
N SER A 33 0.82 -5.87 6.58
CA SER A 33 1.26 -4.65 5.88
C SER A 33 0.22 -4.14 4.87
N SER A 34 -0.47 -5.07 4.19
CA SER A 34 -1.56 -4.72 3.28
C SER A 34 -2.76 -4.15 4.04
N TYR A 35 -3.17 -4.76 5.15
CA TYR A 35 -4.22 -4.24 6.02
C TYR A 35 -3.88 -2.83 6.51
N ASP A 36 -2.68 -2.62 7.05
CA ASP A 36 -2.23 -1.33 7.56
C ASP A 36 -2.22 -0.25 6.47
N ASN A 37 -1.84 -0.62 5.25
CA ASN A 37 -1.91 0.25 4.10
C ASN A 37 -3.35 0.69 3.75
N TYR A 38 -4.33 -0.20 3.83
CA TYR A 38 -5.75 0.18 3.63
C TYR A 38 -6.24 1.08 4.77
N ARG A 39 -5.92 0.75 6.02
CA ARG A 39 -6.25 1.56 7.20
C ARG A 39 -5.72 2.99 7.09
N LYS A 40 -4.45 3.16 6.71
CA LYS A 40 -3.84 4.48 6.48
C LYS A 40 -4.59 5.29 5.41
N ARG A 41 -5.05 4.65 4.33
CA ARG A 41 -5.80 5.34 3.27
C ARG A 41 -7.20 5.73 3.73
N ARG A 42 -7.85 4.87 4.49
CA ARG A 42 -9.15 5.18 5.13
C ARG A 42 -9.01 6.41 6.04
N ASN A 43 -7.98 6.46 6.88
CA ASN A 43 -7.76 7.59 7.78
C ASN A 43 -7.49 8.90 7.02
N ARG A 44 -6.74 8.86 5.91
CA ARG A 44 -6.54 10.03 5.04
C ARG A 44 -7.84 10.54 4.45
N LEU A 45 -8.72 9.62 4.05
CA LEU A 45 -10.04 9.98 3.54
C LEU A 45 -10.91 10.62 4.62
N ALA A 46 -10.88 10.11 5.86
CA ALA A 46 -11.56 10.72 7.00
C ALA A 46 -11.04 12.14 7.29
N SER A 47 -9.71 12.32 7.30
CA SER A 47 -9.11 13.64 7.48
C SER A 47 -9.49 14.62 6.37
N PHE A 48 -9.63 14.14 5.13
CA PHE A 48 -10.10 14.96 4.01
C PHE A 48 -11.57 15.38 4.17
N LEU A 49 -12.44 14.45 4.57
CA LEU A 49 -13.86 14.77 4.81
C LEU A 49 -14.01 15.84 5.90
N GLU A 50 -13.26 15.73 6.97
CA GLU A 50 -13.26 16.75 8.04
C GLU A 50 -12.68 18.08 7.56
N TYR A 51 -11.60 18.05 6.77
CA TYR A 51 -10.93 19.26 6.27
C TYR A 51 -11.80 20.03 5.27
N GLU A 52 -12.33 19.36 4.26
CA GLU A 52 -13.01 19.99 3.12
C GLU A 52 -14.50 20.20 3.38
N TYR A 53 -15.17 19.23 4.02
CA TYR A 53 -16.62 19.20 4.14
C TYR A 53 -17.14 19.36 5.56
N ARG A 54 -16.26 19.31 6.58
CA ARG A 54 -16.64 19.38 8.01
C ARG A 54 -17.62 18.27 8.42
N VAL A 55 -17.55 17.12 7.80
CA VAL A 55 -18.40 15.95 8.07
C VAL A 55 -17.55 14.76 8.49
N LYS A 56 -18.15 13.85 9.26
CA LYS A 56 -17.50 12.59 9.69
C LYS A 56 -17.54 11.52 8.61
N ASP A 57 -18.56 11.51 7.77
CA ASP A 57 -18.74 10.56 6.67
C ASP A 57 -19.66 11.17 5.60
N ILE A 58 -19.73 10.56 4.42
CA ILE A 58 -20.54 11.04 3.28
C ILE A 58 -21.25 9.87 2.60
N PRO A 59 -22.54 10.03 2.21
CA PRO A 59 -23.24 9.03 1.43
C PRO A 59 -22.62 8.83 0.04
N PHE A 60 -22.59 7.59 -0.45
CA PHE A 60 -22.12 7.31 -1.83
C PHE A 60 -22.90 8.09 -2.89
N LYS A 61 -24.19 8.32 -2.68
CA LYS A 61 -25.06 9.08 -3.61
C LYS A 61 -24.62 10.54 -3.80
N GLU A 62 -23.93 11.11 -2.82
CA GLU A 62 -23.44 12.50 -2.86
C GLU A 62 -22.06 12.63 -3.50
N LEU A 63 -21.36 11.51 -3.75
CA LEU A 63 -20.05 11.53 -4.40
C LEU A 63 -20.17 11.96 -5.86
N LYS A 64 -19.50 13.04 -6.20
CA LYS A 64 -19.39 13.57 -7.56
C LYS A 64 -17.93 13.56 -8.02
N ARG A 65 -17.70 13.83 -9.29
CA ARG A 65 -16.38 13.89 -9.90
C ARG A 65 -15.43 14.88 -9.20
N ASP A 66 -15.93 16.03 -8.80
CA ASP A 66 -15.17 17.05 -8.08
C ASP A 66 -14.62 16.58 -6.73
N PHE A 67 -15.31 15.64 -6.07
CA PHE A 67 -14.85 15.05 -4.81
C PHE A 67 -13.47 14.40 -4.96
N ILE A 68 -13.27 13.56 -5.97
CA ILE A 68 -11.99 12.86 -6.17
C ILE A 68 -10.89 13.84 -6.62
N GLU A 69 -11.25 14.88 -7.40
CA GLU A 69 -10.33 15.93 -7.83
C GLU A 69 -9.84 16.76 -6.63
N LYS A 70 -10.73 17.19 -5.75
CA LYS A 70 -10.40 17.86 -4.49
C LYS A 70 -9.58 16.98 -3.56
N PHE A 71 -9.89 15.69 -3.49
CA PHE A 71 -9.10 14.76 -2.71
C PHE A 71 -7.67 14.63 -3.21
N VAL A 72 -7.44 14.58 -4.52
CA VAL A 72 -6.09 14.60 -5.11
C VAL A 72 -5.35 15.89 -4.75
N VAL A 73 -5.99 17.05 -4.85
CA VAL A 73 -5.41 18.34 -4.46
C VAL A 73 -5.04 18.35 -2.97
N TYR A 74 -5.94 17.88 -2.10
CA TYR A 74 -5.67 17.75 -0.67
C TYR A 74 -4.46 16.86 -0.38
N LEU A 75 -4.37 15.69 -1.02
CA LEU A 75 -3.25 14.76 -0.83
C LEU A 75 -1.92 15.36 -1.29
N SER A 76 -1.91 16.14 -2.37
CA SER A 76 -0.70 16.76 -2.89
C SER A 76 -0.30 18.02 -2.11
N SER A 77 -1.24 18.95 -1.90
CA SER A 77 -0.92 20.28 -1.40
C SER A 77 -0.93 20.36 0.13
N VAL A 78 -1.88 19.66 0.81
CA VAL A 78 -2.00 19.70 2.27
C VAL A 78 -1.18 18.59 2.92
N GLN A 79 -1.20 17.38 2.34
CA GLN A 79 -0.49 16.22 2.88
C GLN A 79 0.93 16.05 2.30
N GLY A 80 1.33 16.82 1.28
CA GLY A 80 2.65 16.78 0.65
C GLY A 80 3.01 15.42 0.04
N MET A 81 2.02 14.65 -0.45
CA MET A 81 2.25 13.29 -0.93
C MET A 81 2.79 13.27 -2.35
N ARG A 82 3.68 12.32 -2.61
CA ARG A 82 4.20 12.03 -3.96
C ARG A 82 3.13 11.37 -4.83
N SER A 83 3.19 11.61 -6.15
CA SER A 83 2.24 11.12 -7.16
C SER A 83 1.96 9.61 -7.07
N GLY A 84 2.96 8.77 -6.86
CA GLY A 84 2.78 7.32 -6.69
C GLY A 84 1.95 6.93 -5.45
N THR A 85 2.08 7.69 -4.35
CA THR A 85 1.26 7.48 -3.14
C THR A 85 -0.17 7.95 -3.37
N ILE A 86 -0.35 9.08 -4.06
CA ILE A 86 -1.67 9.60 -4.44
C ILE A 86 -2.35 8.59 -5.35
N HIS A 87 -1.70 8.15 -6.44
CA HIS A 87 -2.23 7.12 -7.35
C HIS A 87 -2.73 5.88 -6.59
N SER A 88 -1.90 5.34 -5.70
CA SER A 88 -2.27 4.14 -4.94
C SER A 88 -3.40 4.40 -3.93
N THR A 89 -3.54 5.62 -3.40
CA THR A 89 -4.64 6.01 -2.51
C THR A 89 -5.95 6.13 -3.29
N ILE A 90 -5.92 6.82 -4.43
CA ILE A 90 -7.07 6.97 -5.32
C ILE A 90 -7.56 5.62 -5.85
N LYS A 91 -6.65 4.70 -6.19
CA LYS A 91 -7.02 3.34 -6.60
C LYS A 91 -7.85 2.60 -5.54
N LYS A 92 -7.61 2.85 -4.25
CA LYS A 92 -8.39 2.22 -3.16
C LYS A 92 -9.75 2.90 -2.96
N LEU A 93 -9.83 4.22 -3.11
CA LEU A 93 -11.11 4.93 -3.11
C LEU A 93 -11.99 4.45 -4.27
N LYS A 94 -11.44 4.36 -5.48
CA LYS A 94 -12.15 3.82 -6.65
C LYS A 94 -12.64 2.38 -6.45
N LEU A 95 -11.91 1.56 -5.71
CA LEU A 95 -12.39 0.22 -5.36
C LEU A 95 -13.67 0.28 -4.53
N MET A 96 -13.79 1.22 -3.59
CA MET A 96 -15.00 1.37 -2.76
C MET A 96 -16.19 1.82 -3.59
N THR A 97 -16.04 2.82 -4.46
CA THR A 97 -17.14 3.29 -5.32
C THR A 97 -17.53 2.26 -6.36
N TYR A 98 -16.59 1.55 -6.94
CA TYR A 98 -16.88 0.42 -7.84
C TYR A 98 -17.64 -0.70 -7.14
N THR A 99 -17.28 -1.01 -5.89
CA THR A 99 -18.03 -1.99 -5.08
C THR A 99 -19.44 -1.51 -4.81
N ALA A 100 -19.64 -0.23 -4.48
CA ALA A 100 -20.95 0.36 -4.30
C ALA A 100 -21.80 0.28 -5.58
N TYR A 101 -21.21 0.56 -6.73
CA TYR A 101 -21.86 0.41 -8.04
C TYR A 101 -22.25 -1.05 -8.33
N LYS A 102 -21.34 -2.00 -8.11
CA LYS A 102 -21.61 -3.44 -8.32
C LYS A 102 -22.71 -4.00 -7.43
N ASN A 103 -22.82 -3.47 -6.21
CA ASN A 103 -23.86 -3.86 -5.26
C ASN A 103 -25.19 -3.09 -5.48
N GLY A 104 -25.28 -2.22 -6.50
CA GLY A 104 -26.49 -1.46 -6.81
C GLY A 104 -26.80 -0.33 -5.82
N TRP A 105 -25.87 0.06 -4.96
CA TRP A 105 -26.05 1.17 -4.00
C TRP A 105 -26.01 2.53 -4.69
N ILE A 106 -25.34 2.63 -5.83
CA ILE A 106 -25.32 3.78 -6.73
C ILE A 106 -25.54 3.31 -8.17
N ALA A 107 -26.24 4.12 -8.96
CA ALA A 107 -26.55 3.80 -10.37
C ALA A 107 -25.33 3.92 -11.30
N VAL A 108 -24.38 4.79 -10.96
CA VAL A 108 -23.18 5.07 -11.79
C VAL A 108 -21.99 5.22 -10.85
N ASP A 109 -20.83 4.68 -11.23
CA ASP A 109 -19.57 4.94 -10.51
C ASP A 109 -19.10 6.38 -10.81
N PRO A 110 -19.12 7.30 -9.82
CA PRO A 110 -18.76 8.70 -10.02
C PRO A 110 -17.30 8.90 -10.43
N PHE A 111 -16.44 7.90 -10.22
CA PHE A 111 -15.01 7.95 -10.49
C PHE A 111 -14.59 7.08 -11.67
N ALA A 112 -15.56 6.58 -12.45
CA ALA A 112 -15.28 5.88 -13.70
C ALA A 112 -14.41 6.76 -14.63
N GLY A 113 -13.38 6.17 -15.25
CA GLY A 113 -12.46 6.88 -16.13
C GLY A 113 -11.52 7.90 -15.45
N PHE A 114 -11.64 8.16 -14.15
CA PHE A 114 -10.70 9.04 -13.45
C PHE A 114 -9.34 8.33 -13.29
N TYR A 115 -8.28 9.03 -13.66
CA TYR A 115 -6.91 8.51 -13.59
C TYR A 115 -5.95 9.56 -13.03
N VAL A 116 -5.06 9.13 -12.14
CA VAL A 116 -3.93 9.93 -11.65
C VAL A 116 -2.66 9.29 -12.19
N LYS A 117 -1.89 10.03 -12.98
CA LYS A 117 -0.60 9.55 -13.48
C LYS A 117 0.37 9.38 -12.30
N ALA A 118 0.91 8.19 -12.15
CA ALA A 118 1.99 7.97 -11.21
C ALA A 118 3.32 8.26 -11.90
N GLU A 119 4.06 9.23 -11.39
CA GLU A 119 5.44 9.42 -11.79
C GLU A 119 6.30 8.51 -10.93
N TYR A 120 6.99 7.60 -11.58
CA TYR A 120 7.95 6.73 -10.91
C TYR A 120 9.34 7.35 -11.05
N ALA A 121 10.03 7.49 -9.92
CA ALA A 121 11.44 7.86 -9.96
C ALA A 121 12.22 6.80 -10.74
N GLU A 122 13.17 7.23 -11.53
CA GLU A 122 14.09 6.34 -12.21
C GLU A 122 14.80 5.47 -11.18
N ARG A 123 14.76 4.16 -11.37
CA ARG A 123 15.45 3.24 -10.47
C ARG A 123 16.93 3.31 -10.76
N ARG A 124 17.70 3.77 -9.79
CA ARG A 124 19.16 3.75 -9.84
C ARG A 124 19.65 2.42 -9.29
N TYR A 125 20.79 2.01 -9.74
CA TYR A 125 21.55 0.86 -9.22
C TYR A 125 22.85 1.36 -8.60
N LEU A 126 23.41 0.59 -7.69
CA LEU A 126 24.73 0.87 -7.12
C LEU A 126 25.80 0.37 -8.09
N SER A 127 26.83 1.17 -8.31
CA SER A 127 28.06 0.71 -8.94
C SER A 127 28.83 -0.23 -7.99
N ALA A 128 29.78 -0.98 -8.51
CA ALA A 128 30.64 -1.83 -7.68
C ALA A 128 31.38 -1.04 -6.59
N SER A 129 31.84 0.16 -6.90
CA SER A 129 32.54 1.03 -5.92
C SER A 129 31.59 1.54 -4.83
N GLU A 130 30.34 1.87 -5.16
CA GLU A 130 29.35 2.27 -4.18
C GLU A 130 28.93 1.11 -3.29
N LEU A 131 28.79 -0.10 -3.84
CA LEU A 131 28.52 -1.30 -3.05
C LEU A 131 29.69 -1.60 -2.10
N GLN A 132 30.95 -1.47 -2.55
CA GLN A 132 32.12 -1.62 -1.72
C GLN A 132 32.11 -0.60 -0.57
N ALA A 133 31.81 0.67 -0.84
CA ALA A 133 31.69 1.70 0.18
C ALA A 133 30.64 1.36 1.24
N VAL A 134 29.50 0.76 0.84
CA VAL A 134 28.48 0.25 1.77
C VAL A 134 29.03 -0.88 2.64
N MET A 135 29.85 -1.76 2.09
CA MET A 135 30.47 -2.86 2.84
C MET A 135 31.46 -2.36 3.87
N ASP A 136 32.25 -1.35 3.53
CA ASP A 136 33.36 -0.85 4.35
C ASP A 136 32.92 0.16 5.42
N VAL A 137 31.70 0.70 5.34
CA VAL A 137 31.22 1.73 6.26
C VAL A 137 31.14 1.22 7.69
N ARG A 138 31.72 1.98 8.63
CA ARG A 138 31.53 1.73 10.08
C ARG A 138 30.20 2.29 10.52
N LEU A 139 29.33 1.41 11.03
CA LEU A 139 27.98 1.76 11.45
C LEU A 139 27.88 1.91 12.97
N PRO A 140 27.08 2.88 13.46
CA PRO A 140 27.07 3.25 14.88
C PRO A 140 26.43 2.20 15.80
N ASN A 141 25.64 1.28 15.25
CA ASN A 141 24.95 0.27 16.05
C ASN A 141 24.81 -1.07 15.33
N TYR A 142 24.69 -2.13 16.12
CA TYR A 142 24.58 -3.52 15.67
C TYR A 142 23.40 -3.76 14.71
N ARG A 143 22.22 -3.16 14.99
CA ARG A 143 21.02 -3.34 14.17
C ARG A 143 21.22 -2.81 12.73
N THR A 144 21.86 -1.67 12.59
CA THR A 144 22.18 -1.09 11.27
C THR A 144 23.21 -1.96 10.55
N GLY A 145 24.15 -2.57 11.30
CA GLY A 145 25.11 -3.55 10.77
C GLY A 145 24.41 -4.75 10.15
N ILE A 146 23.48 -5.38 10.87
CA ILE A 146 22.69 -6.51 10.34
C ILE A 146 21.92 -6.12 9.07
N ASN A 147 21.30 -4.93 9.05
CA ASN A 147 20.56 -4.48 7.87
C ASN A 147 21.49 -4.28 6.66
N ARG A 148 22.70 -3.74 6.86
CA ARG A 148 23.71 -3.65 5.82
C ARG A 148 24.12 -5.03 5.31
N ASP A 149 24.44 -5.96 6.20
CA ASP A 149 24.89 -7.31 5.86
C ASP A 149 23.81 -8.07 5.09
N ALA A 150 22.55 -7.98 5.51
CA ALA A 150 21.41 -8.52 4.76
C ALA A 150 21.26 -7.88 3.37
N PHE A 151 21.45 -6.56 3.25
CA PHE A 151 21.43 -5.86 1.95
C PHE A 151 22.56 -6.34 1.03
N VAL A 152 23.80 -6.42 1.54
CA VAL A 152 24.96 -6.91 0.79
C VAL A 152 24.74 -8.36 0.36
N PHE A 153 24.24 -9.20 1.25
CA PHE A 153 23.92 -10.59 0.93
C PHE A 153 22.88 -10.70 -0.20
N CYS A 154 21.80 -9.89 -0.14
CA CYS A 154 20.83 -9.81 -1.23
C CYS A 154 21.46 -9.35 -2.54
N ALA A 155 22.40 -8.40 -2.50
CA ALA A 155 23.06 -7.87 -3.69
C ALA A 155 23.92 -8.93 -4.40
N PHE A 156 24.60 -9.80 -3.64
CA PHE A 156 25.44 -10.87 -4.19
C PHE A 156 24.66 -12.12 -4.60
N THR A 157 23.62 -12.48 -3.86
CA THR A 157 22.87 -13.71 -4.10
C THR A 157 21.67 -13.53 -5.04
N GLY A 158 21.20 -12.29 -5.24
CA GLY A 158 19.96 -12.00 -5.96
C GLY A 158 18.67 -12.36 -5.18
N LEU A 159 18.80 -12.87 -3.95
CA LEU A 159 17.65 -13.20 -3.11
C LEU A 159 16.90 -11.94 -2.66
N SER A 160 15.58 -12.03 -2.56
CA SER A 160 14.81 -10.98 -1.94
C SER A 160 15.02 -10.94 -0.42
N HIS A 161 14.85 -9.79 0.21
CA HIS A 161 14.92 -9.69 1.68
C HIS A 161 13.92 -10.65 2.37
N ALA A 162 12.75 -10.88 1.78
CA ALA A 162 11.75 -11.81 2.33
C ALA A 162 12.24 -13.26 2.32
N ASP A 163 13.06 -13.65 1.36
CA ASP A 163 13.64 -14.99 1.28
C ASP A 163 14.83 -15.10 2.24
N VAL A 164 15.70 -14.08 2.29
CA VAL A 164 16.83 -14.04 3.24
C VAL A 164 16.38 -14.19 4.70
N VAL A 165 15.27 -13.54 5.09
CA VAL A 165 14.72 -13.66 6.45
C VAL A 165 14.22 -15.07 6.79
N LYS A 166 13.87 -15.87 5.78
CA LYS A 166 13.43 -17.25 5.96
C LYS A 166 14.57 -18.26 5.86
N LEU A 167 15.72 -17.85 5.36
CA LEU A 167 16.86 -18.74 5.12
C LEU A 167 17.34 -19.38 6.42
N THR A 168 17.56 -20.68 6.37
CA THR A 168 18.07 -21.48 7.47
C THR A 168 19.36 -22.18 7.06
N HIS A 169 20.07 -22.76 8.02
CA HIS A 169 21.26 -23.56 7.71
C HIS A 169 20.92 -24.84 6.89
N ALA A 170 19.68 -25.31 6.95
CA ALA A 170 19.22 -26.45 6.15
C ALA A 170 19.12 -26.15 4.65
N ASP A 171 19.00 -24.87 4.28
CA ASP A 171 18.92 -24.43 2.89
C ASP A 171 20.32 -24.27 2.25
N ILE A 172 21.41 -24.54 3.02
CA ILE A 172 22.79 -24.46 2.54
C ILE A 172 23.31 -25.88 2.29
N HIS A 173 23.52 -26.19 1.03
CA HIS A 173 24.03 -27.49 0.59
C HIS A 173 25.46 -27.37 0.11
N THR A 174 26.28 -28.36 0.42
CA THR A 174 27.66 -28.47 -0.07
C THR A 174 27.68 -29.52 -1.16
N ASP A 175 28.20 -29.18 -2.34
CA ASP A 175 28.37 -30.13 -3.45
C ASP A 175 29.61 -31.01 -3.27
N ASP A 176 29.82 -31.92 -4.22
CA ASP A 176 30.95 -32.86 -4.22
C ASP A 176 32.31 -32.18 -4.35
N ASN A 177 32.35 -30.92 -4.82
CA ASN A 177 33.54 -30.11 -4.95
C ASN A 177 33.82 -29.26 -3.68
N GLY A 178 32.94 -29.30 -2.68
CA GLY A 178 33.05 -28.52 -1.47
C GLY A 178 32.48 -27.10 -1.61
N GLU A 179 31.81 -26.76 -2.72
CA GLU A 179 31.16 -25.48 -2.91
C GLU A 179 29.78 -25.44 -2.22
N ARG A 180 29.45 -24.29 -1.65
CA ARG A 180 28.19 -24.11 -0.93
C ARG A 180 27.14 -23.39 -1.75
N TRP A 181 25.98 -23.99 -1.86
CA TRP A 181 24.82 -23.49 -2.62
C TRP A 181 23.65 -23.22 -1.70
N ILE A 182 22.84 -22.24 -2.04
CA ILE A 182 21.54 -22.01 -1.41
C ILE A 182 20.49 -22.61 -2.35
N ILE A 183 19.70 -23.55 -1.82
CA ILE A 183 18.67 -24.28 -2.59
C ILE A 183 17.31 -24.05 -1.96
#